data_52a49ecdf719077893b8aa6deb37c08c
#
_entry.id   52a49ecdf719077893b8aa6deb37c08c
#
_cell.length_a   1.000
_cell.length_b   1.000
_cell.length_c   1.000
_cell.angle_alpha   90.00
_cell.angle_beta   90.00
_cell.angle_gamma   90.00
#
_symmetry.space_group_name_H-M   'P 1'
#
loop_
_entity.id
_entity.type
_entity.pdbx_description
1 polymer ?
#
loop_
_entity_poly.entity_id
_entity_poly.type
_entity_poly.pdbx_seq_one_letter_code
_entity_poly.pdbx_strand_id
1 'polypeptide(L)'
;GLFGKIDHRLHTMFETMLTLSQSRGIDSTGVAAIGTKVNIVKDTVFALDLLKSAEYKDKVLKNKNLCLLGHNRAATRGVVSKDNAHPFKQGNIVLVHNGTLWKNIKTDANVDTDSESICAGINEKGVAEVWKEMDGDATVLYFDTAKGTFNMVSNGKRPLVFAYTADMCTLI
;
A
#
# COMPACT_ATOMS: atom_id res chain seq x y z
N GLY A 1 5.78 -4.65 2.55
CA GLY A 1 5.54 -4.97 1.13
C GLY A 1 6.52 -5.97 0.58
N LEU A 2 6.21 -6.60 -0.53
CA LEU A 2 7.14 -7.48 -1.26
C LEU A 2 7.20 -7.04 -2.72
N PHE A 3 8.40 -7.11 -3.32
CA PHE A 3 8.59 -6.86 -4.75
C PHE A 3 9.67 -7.77 -5.32
N GLY A 4 9.34 -8.55 -6.35
CA GLY A 4 10.24 -9.46 -7.05
C GLY A 4 9.65 -10.86 -7.25
N LYS A 5 10.47 -11.89 -7.11
CA LYS A 5 10.05 -13.28 -7.25
C LYS A 5 9.38 -13.78 -5.97
N ILE A 6 8.06 -13.72 -5.92
CA ILE A 6 7.26 -14.10 -4.74
C ILE A 6 6.83 -15.56 -4.87
N ASP A 7 7.36 -16.42 -4.02
CA ASP A 7 6.96 -17.81 -3.87
C ASP A 7 5.97 -17.99 -2.70
N HIS A 8 5.53 -19.21 -2.46
CA HIS A 8 4.60 -19.54 -1.37
C HIS A 8 5.16 -19.18 0.01
N ARG A 9 6.45 -19.37 0.27
CA ARG A 9 7.11 -19.05 1.55
C ARG A 9 7.08 -17.54 1.80
N LEU A 10 7.44 -16.74 0.80
CA LEU A 10 7.40 -15.29 0.87
C LEU A 10 5.96 -14.76 1.02
N HIS A 11 5.01 -15.45 0.38
CA HIS A 11 3.59 -15.13 0.57
C HIS A 11 3.15 -15.33 2.01
N THR A 12 3.48 -16.48 2.61
CA THR A 12 3.18 -16.78 4.02
C THR A 12 3.86 -15.77 4.96
N MET A 13 5.10 -15.37 4.66
CA MET A 13 5.80 -14.33 5.42
C MET A 13 5.07 -12.98 5.32
N PHE A 14 4.59 -12.60 4.15
CA PHE A 14 3.79 -11.39 3.97
C PHE A 14 2.51 -11.39 4.81
N GLU A 15 1.78 -12.50 4.80
CA GLU A 15 0.57 -12.68 5.61
C GLU A 15 0.88 -12.58 7.12
N THR A 16 1.99 -13.19 7.54
CA THR A 16 2.48 -13.10 8.93
C THR A 16 2.81 -11.67 9.31
N MET A 17 3.56 -10.94 8.47
CA MET A 17 3.89 -9.54 8.70
C MET A 17 2.63 -8.67 8.79
N LEU A 18 1.65 -8.89 7.89
CA LEU A 18 0.39 -8.14 7.90
C LEU A 18 -0.38 -8.40 9.19
N THR A 19 -0.45 -9.65 9.63
CA THR A 19 -1.11 -10.05 10.89
C THR A 19 -0.43 -9.43 12.11
N LEU A 20 0.90 -9.50 12.21
CA LEU A 20 1.66 -8.94 13.32
C LEU A 20 1.59 -7.42 13.37
N SER A 21 1.54 -6.75 12.22
CA SER A 21 1.44 -5.30 12.15
C SER A 21 0.06 -4.75 12.51
N GLN A 22 -0.94 -5.61 12.74
CA GLN A 22 -2.30 -5.19 13.08
C GLN A 22 -2.38 -4.40 14.39
N SER A 23 -1.48 -4.64 15.34
CA SER A 23 -1.41 -3.85 16.59
C SER A 23 -1.20 -2.35 16.34
N ARG A 24 -0.78 -1.95 15.15
CA ARG A 24 -0.54 -0.56 14.72
C ARG A 24 -1.75 0.10 14.07
N GLY A 25 -2.74 -0.69 13.65
CA GLY A 25 -3.95 -0.17 13.01
C GLY A 25 -5.03 -1.25 12.94
N ILE A 26 -6.17 -0.97 13.56
CA ILE A 26 -7.28 -1.93 13.73
C ILE A 26 -8.54 -1.57 12.96
N ASP A 27 -8.55 -0.41 12.28
CA ASP A 27 -9.77 0.14 11.69
C ASP A 27 -10.10 -0.47 10.32
N SER A 28 -9.08 -0.81 9.57
CA SER A 28 -9.25 -1.52 8.28
C SER A 28 -7.95 -2.19 7.84
N THR A 29 -8.09 -3.19 7.01
CA THR A 29 -6.97 -3.91 6.38
C THR A 29 -7.16 -3.99 4.88
N GLY A 30 -6.06 -3.94 4.14
CA GLY A 30 -6.12 -4.21 2.71
C GLY A 30 -4.78 -4.61 2.11
N VAL A 31 -4.89 -5.27 0.97
CA VAL A 31 -3.79 -5.81 0.18
C VAL A 31 -3.99 -5.47 -1.29
N ALA A 32 -2.95 -4.97 -1.94
CA ALA A 32 -2.85 -4.95 -3.38
C ALA A 32 -1.88 -6.04 -3.84
N ALA A 33 -2.33 -6.84 -4.77
CA ALA A 33 -1.57 -7.88 -5.45
C ALA A 33 -1.39 -7.48 -6.92
N ILE A 34 -0.17 -7.28 -7.33
CA ILE A 34 0.19 -6.74 -8.64
C ILE A 34 1.00 -7.80 -9.40
N GLY A 35 0.50 -8.20 -10.53
CA GLY A 35 1.10 -9.13 -11.48
C GLY A 35 0.72 -8.71 -12.89
N THR A 36 0.13 -9.61 -13.68
CA THR A 36 -0.43 -9.27 -15.00
C THR A 36 -1.60 -8.31 -14.93
N LYS A 37 -2.25 -8.23 -13.78
CA LYS A 37 -3.29 -7.26 -13.44
C LYS A 37 -3.14 -6.83 -11.99
N VAL A 38 -3.79 -5.75 -11.62
CA VAL A 38 -3.86 -5.24 -10.25
C VAL A 38 -5.15 -5.74 -9.59
N ASN A 39 -5.01 -6.47 -8.51
CA ASN A 39 -6.12 -6.86 -7.66
C ASN A 39 -5.99 -6.16 -6.29
N ILE A 40 -7.05 -5.54 -5.82
CA ILE A 40 -7.11 -4.92 -4.50
C ILE A 40 -8.22 -5.58 -3.70
N VAL A 41 -7.88 -6.07 -2.51
CA VAL A 41 -8.80 -6.62 -1.53
C VAL A 41 -8.63 -5.82 -0.24
N LYS A 42 -9.67 -5.13 0.19
CA LYS A 42 -9.64 -4.29 1.40
C LYS A 42 -11.01 -4.23 2.04
N ASP A 43 -11.03 -4.12 3.36
CA ASP A 43 -12.28 -3.95 4.11
C ASP A 43 -12.02 -3.39 5.52
N THR A 44 -13.07 -3.00 6.23
CA THR A 44 -13.04 -2.59 7.65
C THR A 44 -13.06 -3.80 8.57
N VAL A 45 -12.07 -4.67 8.40
CA VAL A 45 -11.90 -5.93 9.12
C VAL A 45 -10.47 -6.09 9.60
N PHE A 46 -10.25 -7.02 10.50
CA PHE A 46 -8.93 -7.40 10.95
C PHE A 46 -8.15 -8.17 9.86
N ALA A 47 -6.82 -8.13 9.95
CA ALA A 47 -5.94 -8.78 8.99
C ALA A 47 -6.27 -10.27 8.82
N LEU A 48 -6.48 -11.01 9.92
CA LEU A 48 -6.82 -12.42 9.85
C LEU A 48 -8.15 -12.71 9.15
N ASP A 49 -9.13 -11.82 9.30
CA ASP A 49 -10.42 -11.98 8.64
C ASP A 49 -10.32 -11.70 7.14
N LEU A 50 -9.57 -10.66 6.75
CA LEU A 50 -9.28 -10.38 5.34
C LEU A 50 -8.55 -11.56 4.69
N LEU A 51 -7.50 -12.08 5.31
CA LEU A 51 -6.67 -13.17 4.79
C LEU A 51 -7.46 -14.49 4.65
N LYS A 52 -8.44 -14.73 5.50
CA LYS A 52 -9.34 -15.91 5.42
C LYS A 52 -10.45 -15.76 4.39
N SER A 53 -10.70 -14.55 3.90
CA SER A 53 -11.81 -14.28 2.99
C SER A 53 -11.68 -15.02 1.66
N ALA A 54 -12.81 -15.35 1.05
CA ALA A 54 -12.85 -15.95 -0.28
C ALA A 54 -12.26 -15.02 -1.35
N GLU A 55 -12.48 -13.71 -1.18
CA GLU A 55 -11.97 -12.68 -2.09
C GLU A 55 -10.43 -12.63 -2.08
N TYR A 56 -9.80 -12.67 -0.91
CA TYR A 56 -8.34 -12.70 -0.80
C TYR A 56 -7.76 -13.96 -1.45
N LYS A 57 -8.32 -15.12 -1.13
CA LYS A 57 -7.88 -16.40 -1.71
C LYS A 57 -7.97 -16.41 -3.23
N ASP A 58 -9.03 -15.88 -3.78
CA ASP A 58 -9.27 -15.85 -5.22
C ASP A 58 -8.40 -14.80 -5.94
N LYS A 59 -8.39 -13.57 -5.43
CA LYS A 59 -7.73 -12.44 -6.09
C LYS A 59 -6.23 -12.34 -5.81
N VAL A 60 -5.75 -12.87 -4.69
CA VAL A 60 -4.36 -12.71 -4.26
C VAL A 60 -3.60 -14.03 -4.30
N LEU A 61 -4.07 -15.09 -3.60
CA LEU A 61 -3.32 -16.34 -3.49
C LEU A 61 -3.23 -17.13 -4.79
N LYS A 62 -4.28 -17.14 -5.59
CA LYS A 62 -4.31 -17.91 -6.85
C LYS A 62 -3.52 -17.27 -8.00
N ASN A 63 -3.02 -16.07 -7.82
CA ASN A 63 -2.36 -15.31 -8.87
C ASN A 63 -0.84 -15.26 -8.67
N LYS A 64 -0.09 -15.22 -9.76
CA LYS A 64 1.34 -14.91 -9.72
C LYS A 64 1.50 -13.41 -9.52
N ASN A 65 2.10 -13.04 -8.39
CA ASN A 65 2.29 -11.66 -8.00
C ASN A 65 3.76 -11.26 -8.15
N LEU A 66 4.00 -10.09 -8.71
CA LEU A 66 5.29 -9.42 -8.76
C LEU A 66 5.47 -8.50 -7.56
N CYS A 67 4.38 -7.91 -7.08
CA CYS A 67 4.39 -7.01 -5.94
C CYS A 67 3.17 -7.26 -5.04
N LEU A 68 3.40 -7.24 -3.73
CA LEU A 68 2.36 -7.25 -2.70
C LEU A 68 2.54 -6.01 -1.81
N LEU A 69 1.50 -5.19 -1.71
CA LEU A 69 1.41 -4.08 -0.78
C LEU A 69 0.31 -4.37 0.24
N GLY A 70 0.65 -4.39 1.52
CA GLY A 70 -0.32 -4.60 2.60
C GLY A 70 -0.31 -3.43 3.58
N HIS A 71 -1.47 -3.14 4.17
CA HIS A 71 -1.62 -2.07 5.14
C HIS A 71 -2.71 -2.37 6.16
N ASN A 72 -2.41 -2.10 7.43
CA ASN A 72 -3.38 -2.01 8.51
C ASN A 72 -3.53 -0.54 8.88
N ARG A 73 -4.74 -0.01 8.77
CA ARG A 73 -5.01 1.42 8.97
C ARG A 73 -5.40 1.71 10.42
N ALA A 74 -4.77 2.71 11.01
CA ALA A 74 -5.33 3.50 12.10
C ALA A 74 -5.82 4.81 11.48
N ALA A 75 -7.12 5.07 11.51
CA ALA A 75 -7.72 6.22 10.85
C ALA A 75 -7.38 7.51 11.62
N THR A 76 -6.61 8.39 10.98
CA THR A 76 -6.31 9.74 11.47
C THR A 76 -7.10 10.80 10.70
N ARG A 77 -7.47 10.51 9.45
CA ARG A 77 -8.24 11.35 8.56
C ARG A 77 -9.24 10.54 7.76
N GLY A 78 -10.40 11.14 7.47
CA GLY A 78 -11.51 10.49 6.80
C GLY A 78 -12.23 9.45 7.67
N VAL A 79 -13.44 9.09 7.28
CA VAL A 79 -14.24 8.08 7.99
C VAL A 79 -13.63 6.68 7.83
N VAL A 80 -13.90 5.80 8.80
CA VAL A 80 -13.59 4.38 8.68
C VAL A 80 -14.58 3.77 7.68
N SER A 81 -14.08 3.46 6.51
CA SER A 81 -14.84 2.84 5.42
C SER A 81 -13.94 1.98 4.54
N LYS A 82 -14.55 1.11 3.76
CA LYS A 82 -13.82 0.29 2.78
C LYS A 82 -13.11 1.19 1.74
N ASP A 83 -13.72 2.27 1.30
CA ASP A 83 -13.15 3.15 0.28
C ASP A 83 -11.91 3.86 0.82
N ASN A 84 -11.93 4.30 2.09
CA ASN A 84 -10.82 4.96 2.77
C ASN A 84 -9.77 3.99 3.33
N ALA A 85 -9.93 2.69 3.17
CA ALA A 85 -8.90 1.71 3.47
C ALA A 85 -7.79 1.72 2.40
N HIS A 86 -6.54 1.49 2.85
CA HIS A 86 -5.44 1.21 1.92
C HIS A 86 -5.52 -0.21 1.33
N PRO A 87 -4.88 -0.48 0.19
CA PRO A 87 -4.17 0.44 -0.70
C PRO A 87 -5.11 1.32 -1.52
N PHE A 88 -4.61 2.49 -1.93
CA PHE A 88 -5.27 3.36 -2.91
C PHE A 88 -4.77 3.07 -4.31
N LYS A 89 -5.63 3.29 -5.31
CA LYS A 89 -5.26 3.22 -6.72
C LYS A 89 -5.85 4.42 -7.45
N GLN A 90 -4.97 5.20 -8.07
CA GLN A 90 -5.34 6.32 -8.95
C GLN A 90 -4.53 6.19 -10.24
N GLY A 91 -5.22 6.05 -11.36
CA GLY A 91 -4.59 5.82 -12.66
C GLY A 91 -3.61 4.63 -12.63
N ASN A 92 -2.34 4.91 -12.85
CA ASN A 92 -1.26 3.91 -12.88
C ASN A 92 -0.58 3.68 -11.52
N ILE A 93 -0.95 4.42 -10.48
CA ILE A 93 -0.32 4.35 -9.16
C ILE A 93 -1.15 3.51 -8.21
N VAL A 94 -0.49 2.55 -7.55
CA VAL A 94 -1.03 1.76 -6.43
C VAL A 94 -0.17 2.04 -5.21
N LEU A 95 -0.77 2.52 -4.11
CA LEU A 95 -0.05 3.16 -3.02
C LEU A 95 -0.53 2.73 -1.64
N VAL A 96 0.42 2.60 -0.70
CA VAL A 96 0.18 2.60 0.75
C VAL A 96 1.02 3.70 1.40
N HIS A 97 0.48 4.34 2.44
CA HIS A 97 1.10 5.44 3.16
C HIS A 97 1.04 5.20 4.66
N ASN A 98 2.17 5.36 5.32
CA ASN A 98 2.26 5.45 6.78
C ASN A 98 2.65 6.88 7.15
N GLY A 99 1.74 7.58 7.81
CA GLY A 99 1.91 8.97 8.20
C GLY A 99 0.60 9.72 8.27
N THR A 100 0.70 11.04 8.33
CA THR A 100 -0.44 11.96 8.27
C THR A 100 0.05 13.28 7.70
N LEU A 101 -0.58 13.72 6.62
CA LEU A 101 -0.35 15.07 6.09
C LEU A 101 -1.31 16.06 6.76
N TRP A 102 -0.84 17.24 7.02
CA TRP A 102 -1.66 18.32 7.61
C TRP A 102 -2.53 19.01 6.55
N LYS A 103 -2.12 18.92 5.29
CA LYS A 103 -2.91 19.36 4.13
C LYS A 103 -2.87 18.28 3.07
N ASN A 104 -3.99 18.07 2.38
CA ASN A 104 -4.02 17.21 1.21
C ASN A 104 -3.14 17.79 0.09
N ILE A 105 -2.50 16.92 -0.69
CA ILE A 105 -1.84 17.29 -1.93
C ILE A 105 -2.89 17.88 -2.89
N LYS A 106 -2.54 18.95 -3.57
CA LYS A 106 -3.41 19.53 -4.60
C LYS A 106 -3.50 18.57 -5.78
N THR A 107 -4.73 18.21 -6.15
CA THR A 107 -5.05 17.27 -7.22
C THR A 107 -6.42 17.61 -7.81
N ASP A 108 -6.66 17.25 -9.06
CA ASP A 108 -7.96 17.40 -9.71
C ASP A 108 -8.95 16.30 -9.29
N ALA A 109 -8.46 15.22 -8.68
CA ALA A 109 -9.29 14.14 -8.17
C ALA A 109 -10.07 14.57 -6.92
N ASN A 110 -11.31 14.10 -6.80
CA ASN A 110 -12.06 14.19 -5.55
C ASN A 110 -11.52 13.15 -4.57
N VAL A 111 -10.93 13.58 -3.46
CA VAL A 111 -10.23 12.72 -2.50
C VAL A 111 -10.68 12.99 -1.07
N ASP A 112 -10.89 11.92 -0.30
CA ASP A 112 -11.38 12.00 1.08
C ASP A 112 -10.24 11.94 2.11
N THR A 113 -9.08 11.39 1.72
CA THR A 113 -7.95 11.18 2.64
C THR A 113 -6.66 11.80 2.10
N ASP A 114 -5.74 12.10 3.01
CA ASP A 114 -4.40 12.54 2.66
C ASP A 114 -3.64 11.49 1.82
N SER A 115 -3.78 10.22 2.15
CA SER A 115 -3.15 9.12 1.43
C SER A 115 -3.66 8.98 -0.01
N GLU A 116 -4.97 9.19 -0.22
CA GLU A 116 -5.56 9.21 -1.56
C GLU A 116 -5.07 10.41 -2.36
N SER A 117 -4.94 11.59 -1.72
CA SER A 117 -4.41 12.78 -2.36
C SER A 117 -2.96 12.59 -2.81
N ILE A 118 -2.13 11.87 -2.02
CA ILE A 118 -0.76 11.50 -2.42
C ILE A 118 -0.81 10.62 -3.67
N CYS A 119 -1.69 9.61 -3.69
CA CYS A 119 -1.82 8.68 -4.80
C CYS A 119 -2.21 9.40 -6.10
N ALA A 120 -3.25 10.24 -6.04
CA ALA A 120 -3.71 11.04 -7.17
C ALA A 120 -2.63 12.02 -7.65
N GLY A 121 -2.02 12.76 -6.73
CA GLY A 121 -0.96 13.71 -7.05
C GLY A 121 0.25 13.06 -7.72
N ILE A 122 0.69 11.89 -7.26
CA ILE A 122 1.79 11.15 -7.90
C ILE A 122 1.41 10.75 -9.33
N ASN A 123 0.16 10.31 -9.54
CA ASN A 123 -0.32 9.96 -10.87
C ASN A 123 -0.41 11.16 -11.81
N GLU A 124 -0.80 12.34 -11.32
CA GLU A 124 -1.01 13.54 -12.12
C GLU A 124 0.31 14.27 -12.47
N LYS A 125 1.18 14.45 -11.50
CA LYS A 125 2.35 15.33 -11.61
C LYS A 125 3.68 14.70 -11.19
N GLY A 126 3.64 13.44 -10.74
CA GLY A 126 4.85 12.70 -10.34
C GLY A 126 5.28 12.96 -8.90
N VAL A 127 6.08 12.01 -8.37
CA VAL A 127 6.50 12.00 -6.97
C VAL A 127 7.33 13.23 -6.57
N ALA A 128 8.17 13.77 -7.46
CA ALA A 128 9.03 14.88 -7.13
C ALA A 128 8.24 16.18 -6.84
N GLU A 129 7.17 16.43 -7.58
CA GLU A 129 6.31 17.60 -7.33
C GLU A 129 5.45 17.41 -6.09
N VAL A 130 4.88 16.21 -5.91
CA VAL A 130 4.13 15.87 -4.68
C VAL A 130 5.00 16.05 -3.44
N TRP A 131 6.27 15.65 -3.52
CA TRP A 131 7.19 15.73 -2.38
C TRP A 131 7.50 17.16 -1.94
N LYS A 132 7.53 18.12 -2.88
CA LYS A 132 7.69 19.55 -2.57
C LYS A 132 6.49 20.16 -1.83
N GLU A 133 5.30 19.63 -2.08
CA GLU A 133 4.05 20.07 -1.44
C GLU A 133 3.78 19.38 -0.11
N MET A 134 4.53 18.31 0.21
CA MET A 134 4.24 17.43 1.34
C MET A 134 4.52 18.12 2.67
N ASP A 135 3.48 18.28 3.47
CA ASP A 135 3.53 18.87 4.80
C ASP A 135 2.95 17.89 5.82
N GLY A 136 3.81 17.29 6.63
CA GLY A 136 3.45 16.25 7.61
C GLY A 136 4.46 15.10 7.65
N ASP A 137 4.00 13.94 8.12
CA ASP A 137 4.79 12.72 8.23
C ASP A 137 4.43 11.79 7.09
N ALA A 138 5.43 11.28 6.37
CA ALA A 138 5.16 10.37 5.26
C ALA A 138 6.27 9.33 5.05
N THR A 139 5.86 8.09 5.00
CA THR A 139 6.55 6.98 4.34
C THR A 139 5.56 6.34 3.36
N VAL A 140 5.92 6.34 2.10
CA VAL A 140 5.07 5.91 1.00
C VAL A 140 5.74 4.77 0.25
N LEU A 141 5.00 3.68 0.05
CA LEU A 141 5.36 2.63 -0.88
C LEU A 141 4.35 2.67 -2.02
N TYR A 142 4.81 2.68 -3.25
CA TYR A 142 3.92 2.64 -4.40
C TYR A 142 4.49 1.87 -5.57
N PHE A 143 3.58 1.31 -6.35
CA PHE A 143 3.89 0.66 -7.61
C PHE A 143 3.33 1.51 -8.76
N ASP A 144 4.19 1.84 -9.72
CA ASP A 144 3.80 2.49 -10.98
C ASP A 144 3.61 1.41 -12.03
N THR A 145 2.35 1.12 -12.38
CA THR A 145 2.00 0.05 -13.33
C THR A 145 2.38 0.36 -14.76
N ALA A 146 2.52 1.64 -15.12
CA ALA A 146 2.96 2.04 -16.45
C ALA A 146 4.47 1.82 -16.64
N LYS A 147 5.25 2.04 -15.58
CA LYS A 147 6.71 1.88 -15.59
C LYS A 147 7.16 0.48 -15.12
N GLY A 148 6.28 -0.27 -14.46
CA GLY A 148 6.64 -1.54 -13.84
C GLY A 148 7.61 -1.39 -12.66
N THR A 149 7.59 -0.26 -11.95
CA THR A 149 8.55 0.05 -10.89
C THR A 149 7.92 0.06 -9.52
N PHE A 150 8.62 -0.53 -8.55
CA PHE A 150 8.32 -0.40 -7.13
C PHE A 150 9.15 0.75 -6.55
N ASN A 151 8.50 1.63 -5.81
CA ASN A 151 9.11 2.86 -5.30
C ASN A 151 8.88 2.99 -3.79
N MET A 152 9.88 3.49 -3.10
CA MET A 152 9.86 3.76 -1.67
C MET A 152 10.35 5.18 -1.43
N VAL A 153 9.57 5.97 -0.71
CA VAL A 153 9.91 7.37 -0.39
C VAL A 153 9.57 7.66 1.07
N SER A 154 10.48 8.28 1.80
CA SER A 154 10.27 8.67 3.20
C SER A 154 10.90 10.03 3.49
N ASN A 155 10.22 10.84 4.33
CA ASN A 155 10.81 12.08 4.85
C ASN A 155 11.53 11.90 6.20
N GLY A 156 11.75 10.63 6.61
CA GLY A 156 12.47 10.28 7.83
C GLY A 156 11.65 10.38 9.13
N LYS A 157 10.43 10.90 9.09
CA LYS A 157 9.58 11.02 10.28
C LYS A 157 8.83 9.73 10.64
N ARG A 158 8.72 8.81 9.70
CA ARG A 158 8.21 7.45 9.91
C ARG A 158 9.27 6.45 9.46
N PRO A 159 9.52 5.39 10.25
CA PRO A 159 10.58 4.43 9.90
C PRO A 159 10.26 3.71 8.59
N LEU A 160 11.29 3.51 7.79
CA LEU A 160 11.28 2.65 6.62
C LEU A 160 12.43 1.65 6.77
N VAL A 161 12.10 0.38 6.74
CA VAL A 161 13.07 -0.72 6.80
C VAL A 161 12.85 -1.62 5.59
N PHE A 162 13.92 -2.03 4.96
CA PHE A 162 13.85 -2.96 3.84
C PHE A 162 14.99 -3.98 3.92
N ALA A 163 14.79 -5.13 3.30
CA ALA A 163 15.76 -6.19 3.18
C ALA A 163 15.58 -6.90 1.84
N TYR A 164 16.58 -7.68 1.45
CA TYR A 164 16.48 -8.57 0.31
C TYR A 164 16.49 -10.02 0.79
N THR A 165 15.89 -10.91 0.01
CA THR A 165 16.10 -12.35 0.16
C THR A 165 17.58 -12.69 -0.07
N ALA A 166 18.05 -13.83 0.46
CA ALA A 166 19.46 -14.23 0.34
C ALA A 166 19.93 -14.37 -1.12
N ASP A 167 19.02 -14.69 -2.04
CA ASP A 167 19.26 -14.75 -3.49
C ASP A 167 19.12 -13.39 -4.21
N MET A 168 18.85 -12.32 -3.46
CA MET A 168 18.64 -10.95 -3.96
C MET A 168 17.48 -10.82 -4.97
N CYS A 169 16.60 -11.82 -5.06
CA CYS A 169 15.51 -11.84 -6.03
C CYS A 169 14.24 -11.14 -5.55
N THR A 170 14.10 -10.89 -4.24
CA THR A 170 12.92 -10.23 -3.69
C THR A 170 13.29 -9.21 -2.62
N LEU A 171 12.73 -8.01 -2.77
CA LEU A 171 12.74 -6.94 -1.79
C LEU A 171 11.59 -7.15 -0.80
N ILE A 172 11.87 -7.02 0.50
CA ILE A 172 10.94 -7.17 1.63
C ILE A 172 10.74 -5.84 2.32
#